data_9b59aefc54ac02489eec930c5b9b195c
#
_entry.id   9b59aefc54ac02489eec930c5b9b195c
#
_cell.length_a   1.000
_cell.length_b   1.000
_cell.length_c   1.000
_cell.angle_alpha   90.00
_cell.angle_beta   90.00
_cell.angle_gamma   90.00
#
_symmetry.space_group_name_H-M   'P 1'
#
loop_
_entity.id
_entity.type
_entity.pdbx_description
1 polymer ?
#
loop_
_entity_poly.entity_id
_entity_poly.type
_entity_poly.pdbx_seq_one_letter_code
_entity_poly.pdbx_strand_id
1 'polypeptide(L)'
;MTEEKTLAHKDPIVSLLAQYKGAIKSVLPKHLTPERVLRIAYNAVQKTPKLRECTHTSLINAIIEVSKRGLEIGYTAHIIPFKSEAVFIADYKGFIDLAHRSGQINAFRFKPVYEKDDFSYQEGTDAWIKHTPCRKKNRGDLVAAYAVVQFKHGGYDFEVIESADAEAIKARSPGAKTPDSPWNTQDEWTMWCKSAVRRLSKRVPQSPDLQAVAYLDEMAEAGMKQEFEDAIDAEFSTERPSTEEIVKSIEGLGEDKGETVEKLTKDPRLQLIELIKDSFDAPIIKQAKTDLKFATGAGVWPPSQEAVKKLFDKCQEIFEGDKK
;
A
#
# COMPACT_ATOMS: atom_id res chain seq x y z
N MET A 1 46.70 20.45 6.06
CA MET A 1 45.96 19.18 5.83
C MET A 1 44.52 19.54 5.51
N THR A 2 44.24 19.59 4.23
CA THR A 2 42.93 19.95 3.68
C THR A 2 42.05 18.72 3.73
N GLU A 3 40.98 18.76 4.50
CA GLU A 3 39.92 17.73 4.46
C GLU A 3 39.23 17.81 3.11
N GLU A 4 39.49 16.86 2.24
CA GLU A 4 38.67 16.56 1.11
C GLU A 4 37.28 16.09 1.62
N LYS A 5 36.31 17.00 1.66
CA LYS A 5 34.89 16.63 1.73
C LYS A 5 34.56 15.83 0.50
N THR A 6 34.53 14.52 0.62
CA THR A 6 33.99 13.58 -0.38
C THR A 6 32.56 14.02 -0.71
N LEU A 7 32.38 14.61 -1.88
CA LEU A 7 31.06 14.87 -2.46
C LEU A 7 30.37 13.53 -2.65
N ALA A 8 29.51 13.15 -1.71
CA ALA A 8 28.65 12.01 -1.84
C ALA A 8 27.93 12.12 -3.21
N HIS A 9 28.13 11.15 -4.06
CA HIS A 9 27.52 11.08 -5.40
C HIS A 9 26.01 11.05 -5.20
N LYS A 10 25.33 12.17 -5.46
CA LYS A 10 23.88 12.29 -5.29
C LYS A 10 23.21 11.33 -6.26
N ASP A 11 22.37 10.44 -5.73
CA ASP A 11 21.59 9.48 -6.53
C ASP A 11 20.81 10.24 -7.64
N PRO A 12 21.01 9.92 -8.93
CA PRO A 12 20.34 10.61 -10.05
C PRO A 12 18.81 10.64 -9.89
N ILE A 13 18.22 9.62 -9.28
CA ILE A 13 16.77 9.56 -9.02
C ILE A 13 16.33 10.65 -8.05
N VAL A 14 17.12 10.97 -7.04
CA VAL A 14 16.78 12.06 -6.10
C VAL A 14 16.74 13.40 -6.82
N SER A 15 17.72 13.66 -7.70
CA SER A 15 17.77 14.88 -8.50
C SER A 15 16.59 14.97 -9.47
N LEU A 16 16.24 13.84 -10.11
CA LEU A 16 15.07 13.74 -10.98
C LEU A 16 13.78 14.05 -10.23
N LEU A 17 13.53 13.40 -9.09
CA LEU A 17 12.34 13.60 -8.28
C LEU A 17 12.23 15.04 -7.75
N ALA A 18 13.36 15.65 -7.35
CA ALA A 18 13.40 17.04 -6.90
C ALA A 18 13.03 18.03 -8.02
N GLN A 19 13.48 17.78 -9.26
CA GLN A 19 13.14 18.58 -10.44
C GLN A 19 11.63 18.65 -10.67
N TYR A 20 10.91 17.54 -10.49
CA TYR A 20 9.47 17.45 -10.74
C TYR A 20 8.60 17.69 -9.50
N LYS A 21 9.17 18.11 -8.37
CA LYS A 21 8.44 18.38 -7.12
C LYS A 21 7.30 19.37 -7.33
N GLY A 22 7.53 20.43 -8.10
CA GLY A 22 6.51 21.47 -8.42
C GLY A 22 5.32 20.89 -9.19
N ALA A 23 5.60 20.09 -10.22
CA ALA A 23 4.58 19.42 -11.02
C ALA A 23 3.76 18.42 -10.20
N ILE A 24 4.42 17.61 -9.38
CA ILE A 24 3.73 16.68 -8.46
C ILE A 24 2.85 17.47 -7.49
N LYS A 25 3.37 18.57 -6.90
CA LYS A 25 2.62 19.41 -5.97
C LYS A 25 1.34 19.98 -6.59
N SER A 26 1.36 20.37 -7.85
CA SER A 26 0.20 20.99 -8.53
C SER A 26 -0.99 20.05 -8.71
N VAL A 27 -0.76 18.74 -8.75
CA VAL A 27 -1.79 17.72 -8.97
C VAL A 27 -2.20 16.98 -7.69
N LEU A 28 -1.49 17.22 -6.58
CA LEU A 28 -1.75 16.48 -5.34
C LEU A 28 -3.07 16.87 -4.67
N PRO A 29 -3.87 15.91 -4.21
CA PRO A 29 -4.95 16.17 -3.28
C PRO A 29 -4.45 16.87 -2.01
N LYS A 30 -5.29 17.74 -1.41
CA LYS A 30 -4.93 18.59 -0.25
C LYS A 30 -4.39 17.83 0.97
N HIS A 31 -4.71 16.56 1.11
CA HIS A 31 -4.30 15.72 2.26
C HIS A 31 -2.93 15.04 2.07
N LEU A 32 -2.32 15.16 0.89
CA LEU A 32 -0.99 14.62 0.60
C LEU A 32 0.05 15.74 0.50
N THR A 33 1.28 15.44 0.95
CA THR A 33 2.41 16.36 0.83
C THR A 33 3.38 15.86 -0.25
N PRO A 34 3.96 16.77 -1.06
CA PRO A 34 4.93 16.40 -2.09
C PRO A 34 6.11 15.60 -1.51
N GLU A 35 6.59 15.98 -0.34
CA GLU A 35 7.72 15.34 0.34
C GLU A 35 7.44 13.87 0.63
N ARG A 36 6.24 13.55 1.15
CA ARG A 36 5.81 12.18 1.40
C ARG A 36 5.77 11.36 0.11
N VAL A 37 5.16 11.92 -0.94
CA VAL A 37 5.05 11.24 -2.24
C VAL A 37 6.42 10.96 -2.83
N LEU A 38 7.32 11.95 -2.83
CA LEU A 38 8.69 11.79 -3.35
C LEU A 38 9.47 10.74 -2.59
N ARG A 39 9.33 10.69 -1.25
CA ARG A 39 9.95 9.66 -0.42
C ARG A 39 9.44 8.27 -0.76
N ILE A 40 8.12 8.11 -0.89
CA ILE A 40 7.51 6.82 -1.23
C ILE A 40 7.94 6.39 -2.63
N ALA A 41 7.97 7.31 -3.61
CA ALA A 41 8.46 7.04 -4.96
C ALA A 41 9.93 6.62 -4.97
N TYR A 42 10.80 7.33 -4.23
CA TYR A 42 12.20 6.95 -4.07
C TYR A 42 12.35 5.55 -3.48
N ASN A 43 11.62 5.25 -2.41
CA ASN A 43 11.64 3.92 -1.79
C ASN A 43 11.15 2.82 -2.74
N ALA A 44 10.18 3.11 -3.61
CA ALA A 44 9.71 2.16 -4.63
C ALA A 44 10.81 1.86 -5.66
N VAL A 45 11.55 2.88 -6.11
CA VAL A 45 12.70 2.71 -7.00
C VAL A 45 13.83 1.91 -6.33
N GLN A 46 14.08 2.14 -5.04
CA GLN A 46 15.08 1.35 -4.29
C GLN A 46 14.68 -0.13 -4.16
N LYS A 47 13.39 -0.40 -3.93
CA LYS A 47 12.85 -1.77 -3.85
C LYS A 47 12.81 -2.48 -5.20
N THR A 48 12.70 -1.73 -6.29
CA THR A 48 12.62 -2.25 -7.65
C THR A 48 13.70 -1.60 -8.52
N PRO A 49 14.97 -2.05 -8.43
CA PRO A 49 16.11 -1.40 -9.11
C PRO A 49 15.93 -1.23 -10.62
N LYS A 50 15.23 -2.14 -11.28
CA LYS A 50 14.91 -2.05 -12.71
C LYS A 50 14.12 -0.79 -13.11
N LEU A 51 13.47 -0.11 -12.18
CA LEU A 51 12.83 1.19 -12.44
C LEU A 51 13.85 2.28 -12.79
N ARG A 52 15.12 2.12 -12.41
CA ARG A 52 16.22 3.03 -12.79
C ARG A 52 16.60 2.93 -14.27
N GLU A 53 16.25 1.82 -14.91
CA GLU A 53 16.50 1.55 -16.33
C GLU A 53 15.36 2.08 -17.23
N CYS A 54 14.24 2.46 -16.62
CA CYS A 54 13.10 3.05 -17.33
C CYS A 54 13.40 4.49 -17.76
N THR A 55 12.68 4.96 -18.78
CA THR A 55 12.75 6.35 -19.19
C THR A 55 12.31 7.26 -18.03
N HIS A 56 13.01 8.38 -17.83
CA HIS A 56 12.69 9.33 -16.77
C HIS A 56 11.26 9.86 -16.91
N THR A 57 10.83 10.11 -18.15
CA THR A 57 9.48 10.59 -18.46
C THR A 57 8.42 9.59 -18.01
N SER A 58 8.57 8.29 -18.33
CA SER A 58 7.59 7.28 -17.91
C SER A 58 7.53 7.14 -16.39
N LEU A 59 8.68 7.19 -15.72
CA LEU A 59 8.73 7.10 -14.26
C LEU A 59 8.01 8.29 -13.60
N ILE A 60 8.28 9.51 -14.04
CA ILE A 60 7.64 10.72 -13.51
C ILE A 60 6.14 10.72 -13.81
N ASN A 61 5.74 10.38 -15.03
CA ASN A 61 4.32 10.32 -15.40
C ASN A 61 3.57 9.28 -14.57
N ALA A 62 4.14 8.10 -14.36
CA ALA A 62 3.54 7.08 -13.49
C ALA A 62 3.40 7.58 -12.03
N ILE A 63 4.38 8.30 -11.50
CA ILE A 63 4.31 8.90 -10.15
C ILE A 63 3.19 9.96 -10.09
N ILE A 64 3.09 10.81 -11.11
CA ILE A 64 2.05 11.84 -11.19
C ILE A 64 0.67 11.23 -11.26
N GLU A 65 0.47 10.19 -12.06
CA GLU A 65 -0.80 9.50 -12.19
C GLU A 65 -1.27 8.87 -10.86
N VAL A 66 -0.36 8.23 -10.12
CA VAL A 66 -0.66 7.73 -8.77
C VAL A 66 -1.04 8.89 -7.84
N SER A 67 -0.25 9.97 -7.89
CA SER A 67 -0.36 11.12 -6.99
C SER A 67 -1.64 11.92 -7.22
N LYS A 68 -1.98 12.20 -8.48
CA LYS A 68 -3.19 12.93 -8.92
C LYS A 68 -4.46 12.28 -8.37
N ARG A 69 -4.49 10.96 -8.31
CA ARG A 69 -5.63 10.20 -7.80
C ARG A 69 -5.58 9.94 -6.31
N GLY A 70 -4.57 10.50 -5.61
CA GLY A 70 -4.40 10.30 -4.18
C GLY A 70 -4.22 8.85 -3.78
N LEU A 71 -3.66 8.03 -4.68
CA LEU A 71 -3.25 6.66 -4.39
C LEU A 71 -1.85 6.63 -3.80
N GLU A 72 -1.50 5.55 -3.12
CA GLU A 72 -0.19 5.37 -2.48
C GLU A 72 0.60 4.27 -3.18
N ILE A 73 1.82 4.62 -3.65
CA ILE A 73 2.73 3.69 -4.31
C ILE A 73 3.15 2.60 -3.31
N GLY A 74 3.01 1.34 -3.72
CA GLY A 74 3.33 0.17 -2.89
C GLY A 74 2.22 -0.29 -1.97
N TYR A 75 1.05 0.39 -1.98
CA TYR A 75 -0.12 -0.01 -1.21
C TYR A 75 -1.42 -0.07 -2.03
N THR A 76 -1.87 1.06 -2.60
CA THR A 76 -3.07 1.13 -3.45
C THR A 76 -2.74 1.17 -4.94
N ALA A 77 -1.49 1.41 -5.27
CA ALA A 77 -0.96 1.40 -6.62
C ALA A 77 0.48 0.88 -6.63
N HIS A 78 0.93 0.39 -7.76
CA HIS A 78 2.29 -0.05 -8.01
C HIS A 78 2.85 0.61 -9.26
N ILE A 79 4.16 0.87 -9.26
CA ILE A 79 4.90 1.25 -10.45
C ILE A 79 5.85 0.11 -10.74
N ILE A 80 5.72 -0.48 -11.91
CA ILE A 80 6.53 -1.63 -12.33
C ILE A 80 7.30 -1.32 -13.61
N PRO A 81 8.52 -1.87 -13.78
CA PRO A 81 9.23 -1.77 -15.04
C PRO A 81 8.64 -2.74 -16.07
N PHE A 82 8.29 -2.24 -17.24
CA PHE A 82 7.89 -3.04 -18.38
C PHE A 82 8.68 -2.58 -19.60
N LYS A 83 9.60 -3.42 -20.09
CA LYS A 83 10.63 -3.01 -21.05
C LYS A 83 11.43 -1.80 -20.51
N SER A 84 11.48 -0.70 -21.26
CA SER A 84 12.10 0.57 -20.86
C SER A 84 11.13 1.59 -20.24
N GLU A 85 9.89 1.20 -19.97
CA GLU A 85 8.86 2.09 -19.45
C GLU A 85 8.49 1.73 -18.01
N ALA A 86 8.28 2.74 -17.17
CA ALA A 86 7.65 2.57 -15.86
C ALA A 86 6.14 2.63 -16.04
N VAL A 87 5.44 1.57 -15.63
CA VAL A 87 4.02 1.37 -15.85
C VAL A 87 3.27 1.48 -14.52
N PHE A 88 2.21 2.26 -14.50
CA PHE A 88 1.26 2.32 -13.40
C PHE A 88 0.36 1.09 -13.40
N ILE A 89 0.18 0.45 -12.24
CA ILE A 89 -0.78 -0.62 -12.02
C ILE A 89 -1.56 -0.33 -10.75
N ALA A 90 -2.88 -0.36 -10.83
CA ALA A 90 -3.73 -0.26 -9.65
C ALA A 90 -3.74 -1.59 -8.88
N ASP A 91 -3.62 -1.51 -7.56
CA ASP A 91 -3.97 -2.62 -6.68
C ASP A 91 -5.50 -2.70 -6.54
N TYR A 92 -6.04 -3.88 -6.19
CA TYR A 92 -7.47 -4.01 -5.93
C TYR A 92 -7.95 -3.06 -4.80
N LYS A 93 -7.07 -2.74 -3.84
CA LYS A 93 -7.34 -1.76 -2.78
C LYS A 93 -7.55 -0.36 -3.34
N GLY A 94 -6.79 0.01 -4.39
CA GLY A 94 -6.95 1.28 -5.09
C GLY A 94 -8.30 1.39 -5.78
N PHE A 95 -8.75 0.33 -6.47
CA PHE A 95 -10.09 0.28 -7.05
C PHE A 95 -11.19 0.45 -6.01
N ILE A 96 -11.07 -0.27 -4.88
CA ILE A 96 -12.05 -0.19 -3.79
C ILE A 96 -12.06 1.19 -3.15
N ASP A 97 -10.89 1.79 -2.90
CA ASP A 97 -10.76 3.13 -2.33
C ASP A 97 -11.41 4.20 -3.24
N LEU A 98 -11.10 4.19 -4.53
CA LEU A 98 -11.70 5.10 -5.50
C LEU A 98 -13.21 4.90 -5.63
N ALA A 99 -13.68 3.65 -5.59
CA ALA A 99 -15.10 3.35 -5.60
C ALA A 99 -15.81 3.93 -4.36
N HIS A 100 -15.23 3.78 -3.16
CA HIS A 100 -15.78 4.37 -1.93
C HIS A 100 -15.80 5.89 -1.95
N ARG A 101 -14.84 6.55 -2.61
CA ARG A 101 -14.80 8.02 -2.75
C ARG A 101 -16.02 8.59 -3.51
N SER A 102 -16.70 7.78 -4.32
CA SER A 102 -17.97 8.17 -4.95
C SER A 102 -19.06 8.54 -3.94
N GLY A 103 -18.92 8.09 -2.69
CA GLY A 103 -19.90 8.29 -1.64
C GLY A 103 -21.18 7.44 -1.77
N GLN A 104 -21.32 6.66 -2.84
CA GLN A 104 -22.53 5.86 -3.14
C GLN A 104 -22.43 4.40 -2.67
N ILE A 105 -21.24 3.95 -2.29
CA ILE A 105 -20.99 2.56 -1.90
C ILE A 105 -21.00 2.43 -0.38
N ASN A 106 -21.73 1.44 0.12
CA ASN A 106 -21.77 1.06 1.52
C ASN A 106 -20.68 0.04 1.87
N ALA A 107 -20.51 -0.98 1.02
CA ALA A 107 -19.48 -2.00 1.21
C ALA A 107 -19.00 -2.55 -0.13
N PHE A 108 -17.70 -2.85 -0.20
CA PHE A 108 -17.08 -3.58 -1.30
C PHE A 108 -16.36 -4.78 -0.70
N ARG A 109 -16.75 -5.99 -1.10
CA ARG A 109 -16.22 -7.24 -0.55
C ARG A 109 -15.79 -8.16 -1.67
N PHE A 110 -14.78 -8.99 -1.43
CA PHE A 110 -14.33 -10.02 -2.35
C PHE A 110 -13.86 -11.23 -1.56
N LYS A 111 -13.99 -12.42 -2.13
CA LYS A 111 -13.54 -13.68 -1.52
C LYS A 111 -13.17 -14.70 -2.58
N PRO A 112 -12.16 -15.54 -2.31
CA PRO A 112 -11.94 -16.78 -3.05
C PRO A 112 -12.97 -17.83 -2.64
N VAL A 113 -13.32 -18.70 -3.58
CA VAL A 113 -14.19 -19.84 -3.41
C VAL A 113 -13.41 -21.11 -3.69
N TYR A 114 -13.50 -22.07 -2.79
CA TYR A 114 -12.83 -23.34 -2.91
C TYR A 114 -13.83 -24.48 -3.11
N GLU A 115 -13.36 -25.59 -3.63
CA GLU A 115 -14.16 -26.75 -4.03
C GLU A 115 -15.18 -27.24 -2.99
N LYS A 116 -14.81 -27.20 -1.70
CA LYS A 116 -15.66 -27.67 -0.59
C LYS A 116 -16.49 -26.58 0.08
N ASP A 117 -16.50 -25.38 -0.48
CA ASP A 117 -17.39 -24.31 -0.02
C ASP A 117 -18.80 -24.53 -0.58
N ASP A 118 -19.81 -24.14 0.17
CA ASP A 118 -21.18 -24.02 -0.33
C ASP A 118 -21.30 -22.68 -1.06
N PHE A 119 -21.19 -22.72 -2.41
CA PHE A 119 -21.21 -21.54 -3.25
C PHE A 119 -22.21 -21.73 -4.39
N SER A 120 -23.07 -20.75 -4.55
CA SER A 120 -24.03 -20.69 -5.64
C SER A 120 -24.37 -19.23 -5.97
N TYR A 121 -24.65 -18.96 -7.22
CA TYR A 121 -25.09 -17.65 -7.70
C TYR A 121 -25.97 -17.79 -8.92
N GLN A 122 -26.71 -16.74 -9.22
CA GLN A 122 -27.54 -16.60 -10.41
C GLN A 122 -27.34 -15.20 -10.97
N GLU A 123 -27.16 -15.12 -12.27
CA GLU A 123 -27.11 -13.85 -13.00
C GLU A 123 -28.47 -13.58 -13.65
N GLY A 124 -28.64 -12.40 -14.22
CA GLY A 124 -29.87 -11.97 -14.89
C GLY A 124 -30.70 -11.00 -14.04
N THR A 125 -32.02 -10.94 -14.32
CA THR A 125 -32.93 -9.98 -13.67
C THR A 125 -33.10 -10.23 -12.16
N ASP A 126 -33.03 -11.50 -11.74
CA ASP A 126 -33.16 -11.94 -10.36
C ASP A 126 -31.80 -12.43 -9.83
N ALA A 127 -30.77 -11.61 -10.04
CA ALA A 127 -29.40 -11.94 -9.70
C ALA A 127 -29.21 -12.06 -8.18
N TRP A 128 -28.53 -13.13 -7.75
CA TRP A 128 -28.16 -13.35 -6.35
C TRP A 128 -26.84 -14.13 -6.23
N ILE A 129 -26.18 -13.96 -5.09
CA ILE A 129 -24.96 -14.68 -4.76
C ILE A 129 -25.00 -15.14 -3.29
N LYS A 130 -24.64 -16.40 -3.04
CA LYS A 130 -24.56 -16.98 -1.70
C LYS A 130 -23.26 -17.76 -1.56
N HIS A 131 -22.54 -17.52 -0.46
CA HIS A 131 -21.30 -18.20 -0.15
C HIS A 131 -21.20 -18.50 1.35
N THR A 132 -21.06 -19.80 1.67
CA THR A 132 -20.77 -20.29 3.01
C THR A 132 -19.44 -21.04 2.96
N PRO A 133 -18.33 -20.41 3.43
CA PRO A 133 -17.03 -21.06 3.39
C PRO A 133 -17.00 -22.33 4.25
N CYS A 134 -16.38 -23.39 3.74
CA CYS A 134 -16.12 -24.61 4.50
C CYS A 134 -15.18 -24.28 5.66
N ARG A 135 -15.56 -24.69 6.88
CA ARG A 135 -14.78 -24.43 8.09
C ARG A 135 -13.62 -25.43 8.31
N LYS A 136 -13.50 -26.45 7.47
CA LYS A 136 -12.41 -27.43 7.55
C LYS A 136 -11.10 -26.80 7.05
N LYS A 137 -9.97 -27.26 7.60
CA LYS A 137 -8.63 -26.75 7.21
C LYS A 137 -8.33 -26.98 5.72
N ASN A 138 -8.76 -28.11 5.18
CA ASN A 138 -8.63 -28.41 3.76
C ASN A 138 -9.95 -28.10 3.05
N ARG A 139 -9.98 -26.98 2.33
CA ARG A 139 -11.13 -26.51 1.54
C ARG A 139 -11.16 -27.03 0.10
N GLY A 140 -10.14 -27.78 -0.34
CA GLY A 140 -9.98 -28.20 -1.73
C GLY A 140 -9.27 -27.15 -2.58
N ASP A 141 -9.38 -27.29 -3.90
CA ASP A 141 -8.77 -26.40 -4.87
C ASP A 141 -9.53 -25.09 -5.02
N LEU A 142 -8.89 -24.07 -5.54
CA LEU A 142 -9.51 -22.79 -5.89
C LEU A 142 -10.36 -22.97 -7.14
N VAL A 143 -11.66 -22.70 -7.06
CA VAL A 143 -12.60 -22.93 -8.17
C VAL A 143 -13.22 -21.64 -8.70
N ALA A 144 -13.34 -20.61 -7.87
CA ALA A 144 -13.83 -19.30 -8.27
C ALA A 144 -13.32 -18.21 -7.33
N ALA A 145 -13.51 -16.97 -7.74
CA ALA A 145 -13.42 -15.81 -6.86
C ALA A 145 -14.54 -14.83 -7.23
N TYR A 146 -15.01 -14.06 -6.26
CA TYR A 146 -16.04 -13.07 -6.53
C TYR A 146 -15.78 -11.75 -5.84
N ALA A 147 -16.40 -10.70 -6.37
CA ALA A 147 -16.53 -9.40 -5.74
C ALA A 147 -17.99 -9.02 -5.63
N VAL A 148 -18.38 -8.33 -4.56
CA VAL A 148 -19.75 -7.82 -4.33
C VAL A 148 -19.65 -6.37 -3.88
N VAL A 149 -20.45 -5.50 -4.47
CA VAL A 149 -20.63 -4.12 -4.03
C VAL A 149 -22.07 -3.94 -3.50
N GLN A 150 -22.19 -3.28 -2.34
CA GLN A 150 -23.49 -2.88 -1.79
C GLN A 150 -23.63 -1.37 -1.90
N PHE A 151 -24.74 -0.90 -2.44
CA PHE A 151 -25.00 0.53 -2.59
C PHE A 151 -25.72 1.13 -1.37
N LYS A 152 -25.46 2.40 -1.08
CA LYS A 152 -26.10 3.11 0.05
C LYS A 152 -27.62 3.23 -0.10
N HIS A 153 -28.10 3.33 -1.33
CA HIS A 153 -29.54 3.44 -1.64
C HIS A 153 -30.26 2.10 -1.76
N GLY A 154 -29.58 1.02 -1.36
CA GLY A 154 -30.07 -0.35 -1.46
C GLY A 154 -29.64 -1.04 -2.75
N GLY A 155 -29.80 -2.35 -2.77
CA GLY A 155 -29.32 -3.20 -3.85
C GLY A 155 -27.82 -3.50 -3.78
N TYR A 156 -27.39 -4.39 -4.64
CA TYR A 156 -25.99 -4.79 -4.78
C TYR A 156 -25.74 -5.25 -6.21
N ASP A 157 -24.49 -5.30 -6.60
CA ASP A 157 -24.02 -5.94 -7.83
C ASP A 157 -22.83 -6.84 -7.49
N PHE A 158 -22.54 -7.83 -8.32
CA PHE A 158 -21.43 -8.75 -8.10
C PHE A 158 -20.81 -9.21 -9.42
N GLU A 159 -19.60 -9.67 -9.34
CA GLU A 159 -18.86 -10.32 -10.43
C GLU A 159 -18.24 -11.60 -9.91
N VAL A 160 -18.35 -12.67 -10.69
CA VAL A 160 -17.73 -13.97 -10.43
C VAL A 160 -16.68 -14.24 -11.50
N ILE A 161 -15.52 -14.70 -11.08
CA ILE A 161 -14.44 -15.20 -11.92
C ILE A 161 -14.34 -16.68 -11.66
N GLU A 162 -14.68 -17.49 -12.63
CA GLU A 162 -14.51 -18.93 -12.59
C GLU A 162 -13.13 -19.35 -13.10
N SER A 163 -12.74 -20.62 -12.91
CA SER A 163 -11.43 -21.13 -13.31
C SER A 163 -11.10 -20.88 -14.78
N ALA A 164 -12.07 -21.06 -15.69
CA ALA A 164 -11.88 -20.78 -17.11
C ALA A 164 -11.55 -19.32 -17.40
N ASP A 165 -12.22 -18.37 -16.70
CA ASP A 165 -11.93 -16.94 -16.82
C ASP A 165 -10.54 -16.62 -16.29
N ALA A 166 -10.18 -17.17 -15.13
CA ALA A 166 -8.89 -16.95 -14.50
C ALA A 166 -7.74 -17.47 -15.36
N GLU A 167 -7.88 -18.64 -15.96
CA GLU A 167 -6.92 -19.19 -16.90
C GLU A 167 -6.75 -18.31 -18.14
N ALA A 168 -7.86 -17.83 -18.72
CA ALA A 168 -7.83 -16.90 -19.86
C ALA A 168 -7.16 -15.57 -19.51
N ILE A 169 -7.38 -15.03 -18.30
CA ILE A 169 -6.72 -13.82 -17.81
C ILE A 169 -5.21 -14.08 -17.58
N LYS A 170 -4.86 -15.20 -16.95
CA LYS A 170 -3.49 -15.62 -16.70
C LYS A 170 -2.70 -15.76 -18.00
N ALA A 171 -3.27 -16.41 -19.01
CA ALA A 171 -2.63 -16.66 -20.30
C ALA A 171 -2.23 -15.37 -21.04
N ARG A 172 -3.00 -14.30 -20.93
CA ARG A 172 -2.71 -13.00 -21.57
C ARG A 172 -1.90 -12.05 -20.68
N SER A 173 -1.74 -12.35 -19.37
CA SER A 173 -1.00 -11.51 -18.45
C SER A 173 0.52 -11.63 -18.66
N PRO A 174 1.24 -10.54 -19.02
CA PRO A 174 2.68 -10.59 -19.18
C PRO A 174 3.40 -11.01 -17.91
N GLY A 175 2.88 -10.60 -16.74
CA GLY A 175 3.43 -10.92 -15.42
C GLY A 175 3.31 -12.41 -15.05
N ALA A 176 2.36 -13.15 -15.62
CA ALA A 176 2.17 -14.57 -15.32
C ALA A 176 3.30 -15.49 -15.82
N LYS A 177 4.17 -14.97 -16.70
CA LYS A 177 5.29 -15.73 -17.30
C LYS A 177 6.48 -15.88 -16.35
N THR A 178 6.53 -15.16 -15.25
CA THR A 178 7.63 -15.25 -14.27
C THR A 178 7.31 -16.23 -13.15
N PRO A 179 8.26 -17.05 -12.70
CA PRO A 179 8.02 -18.01 -11.60
C PRO A 179 7.52 -17.37 -10.32
N ASP A 180 8.03 -16.18 -10.00
CA ASP A 180 7.67 -15.42 -8.79
C ASP A 180 6.36 -14.63 -8.91
N SER A 181 5.65 -14.77 -10.03
CA SER A 181 4.35 -14.12 -10.21
C SER A 181 3.34 -14.62 -9.19
N PRO A 182 2.50 -13.76 -8.60
CA PRO A 182 1.36 -14.20 -7.78
C PRO A 182 0.45 -15.21 -8.48
N TRP A 183 0.39 -15.21 -9.82
CA TRP A 183 -0.31 -16.23 -10.61
C TRP A 183 0.25 -17.65 -10.49
N ASN A 184 1.49 -17.79 -10.03
CA ASN A 184 2.22 -19.06 -9.97
C ASN A 184 2.61 -19.45 -8.53
N THR A 185 2.10 -18.73 -7.55
CA THR A 185 2.37 -18.93 -6.12
C THR A 185 1.10 -19.34 -5.36
N GLN A 186 1.22 -19.60 -4.07
CA GLN A 186 0.08 -19.85 -3.18
C GLN A 186 -0.88 -18.66 -3.06
N ASP A 187 -0.47 -17.47 -3.55
CA ASP A 187 -1.27 -16.25 -3.56
C ASP A 187 -2.07 -16.06 -4.86
N GLU A 188 -2.19 -17.09 -5.70
CA GLU A 188 -2.95 -17.04 -6.95
C GLU A 188 -4.39 -16.57 -6.74
N TRP A 189 -5.01 -16.93 -5.62
CA TRP A 189 -6.34 -16.48 -5.25
C TRP A 189 -6.46 -14.94 -5.20
N THR A 190 -5.38 -14.23 -4.91
CA THR A 190 -5.38 -12.76 -4.89
C THR A 190 -5.56 -12.17 -6.27
N MET A 191 -5.01 -12.84 -7.29
CA MET A 191 -5.13 -12.42 -8.69
C MET A 191 -6.55 -12.68 -9.23
N TRP A 192 -7.18 -13.78 -8.82
CA TRP A 192 -8.58 -14.03 -9.14
C TRP A 192 -9.49 -12.98 -8.50
N CYS A 193 -9.28 -12.70 -7.21
CA CYS A 193 -10.01 -11.64 -6.51
C CYS A 193 -9.78 -10.24 -7.12
N LYS A 194 -8.53 -9.90 -7.49
CA LYS A 194 -8.21 -8.66 -8.20
C LYS A 194 -9.00 -8.55 -9.51
N SER A 195 -9.10 -9.64 -10.26
CA SER A 195 -9.83 -9.68 -11.52
C SER A 195 -11.33 -9.45 -11.33
N ALA A 196 -11.92 -10.08 -10.30
CA ALA A 196 -13.33 -9.86 -9.94
C ALA A 196 -13.58 -8.39 -9.52
N VAL A 197 -12.73 -7.83 -8.64
CA VAL A 197 -12.83 -6.42 -8.22
C VAL A 197 -12.73 -5.48 -9.42
N ARG A 198 -11.77 -5.69 -10.31
CA ARG A 198 -11.55 -4.86 -11.50
C ARG A 198 -12.75 -4.92 -12.46
N ARG A 199 -13.29 -6.12 -12.76
CA ARG A 199 -14.47 -6.25 -13.61
C ARG A 199 -15.69 -5.57 -12.98
N LEU A 200 -15.93 -5.79 -11.69
CA LEU A 200 -17.05 -5.16 -10.99
C LEU A 200 -16.90 -3.64 -10.90
N SER A 201 -15.67 -3.12 -10.71
CA SER A 201 -15.45 -1.68 -10.60
C SER A 201 -15.86 -0.90 -11.85
N LYS A 202 -15.99 -1.54 -13.01
CA LYS A 202 -16.51 -0.91 -14.23
C LYS A 202 -18.03 -0.68 -14.22
N ARG A 203 -18.76 -1.37 -13.34
CA ARG A 203 -20.22 -1.28 -13.21
C ARG A 203 -20.69 -0.47 -12.01
N VAL A 204 -19.77 -0.14 -11.09
CA VAL A 204 -20.12 0.74 -9.96
C VAL A 204 -20.20 2.21 -10.41
N PRO A 205 -20.84 3.09 -9.61
CA PRO A 205 -20.84 4.52 -9.88
C PRO A 205 -19.42 5.04 -10.04
N GLN A 206 -19.08 5.51 -11.22
CA GLN A 206 -17.72 5.84 -11.58
C GLN A 206 -17.42 7.31 -11.34
N SER A 207 -16.33 7.57 -10.60
CA SER A 207 -15.64 8.86 -10.66
C SER A 207 -14.72 8.88 -11.90
N PRO A 208 -14.36 10.08 -12.41
CA PRO A 208 -13.36 10.20 -13.47
C PRO A 208 -12.05 9.45 -13.13
N ASP A 209 -11.62 9.52 -11.86
CA ASP A 209 -10.43 8.82 -11.39
C ASP A 209 -10.54 7.30 -11.51
N LEU A 210 -11.70 6.73 -11.16
CA LEU A 210 -11.91 5.29 -11.25
C LEU A 210 -11.91 4.80 -12.71
N GLN A 211 -12.52 5.58 -13.62
CA GLN A 211 -12.52 5.29 -15.06
C GLN A 211 -11.11 5.29 -15.63
N ALA A 212 -10.34 6.34 -15.32
CA ALA A 212 -8.98 6.47 -15.81
C ALA A 212 -8.06 5.38 -15.26
N VAL A 213 -8.20 5.01 -13.97
CA VAL A 213 -7.44 3.89 -13.38
C VAL A 213 -7.79 2.56 -14.04
N ALA A 214 -9.08 2.30 -14.29
CA ALA A 214 -9.51 1.08 -14.96
C ALA A 214 -8.94 0.98 -16.39
N TYR A 215 -8.92 2.09 -17.12
CA TYR A 215 -8.33 2.17 -18.46
C TYR A 215 -6.81 1.91 -18.45
N LEU A 216 -6.08 2.59 -17.57
CA LEU A 216 -4.63 2.41 -17.46
C LEU A 216 -4.24 0.99 -17.04
N ASP A 217 -4.99 0.38 -16.13
CA ASP A 217 -4.76 -1.01 -15.72
C ASP A 217 -5.04 -2.01 -16.86
N GLU A 218 -6.04 -1.73 -17.71
CA GLU A 218 -6.28 -2.53 -18.92
C GLU A 218 -5.13 -2.43 -19.94
N MET A 219 -4.61 -1.24 -20.17
CA MET A 219 -3.44 -1.05 -21.04
C MET A 219 -2.22 -1.80 -20.51
N ALA A 220 -1.99 -1.74 -19.20
CA ALA A 220 -0.89 -2.48 -18.57
C ALA A 220 -1.05 -3.99 -18.73
N GLU A 221 -2.26 -4.52 -18.53
CA GLU A 221 -2.54 -5.95 -18.69
C GLU A 221 -2.40 -6.42 -20.14
N ALA A 222 -2.77 -5.57 -21.11
CA ALA A 222 -2.58 -5.84 -22.53
C ALA A 222 -1.12 -5.67 -22.97
N GLY A 223 -0.22 -5.23 -22.10
CA GLY A 223 1.18 -4.92 -22.44
C GLY A 223 1.32 -3.75 -23.39
N MET A 224 0.33 -2.86 -23.42
CA MET A 224 0.31 -1.63 -24.23
C MET A 224 0.99 -0.49 -23.48
N LYS A 225 1.50 0.49 -24.22
CA LYS A 225 2.03 1.72 -23.64
C LYS A 225 0.90 2.52 -23.05
N GLN A 226 1.05 2.96 -21.79
CA GLN A 226 0.10 3.84 -21.16
C GLN A 226 0.24 5.28 -21.69
N GLU A 227 -0.87 5.85 -22.13
CA GLU A 227 -0.98 7.25 -22.50
C GLU A 227 -1.61 8.02 -21.35
N PHE A 228 -0.90 9.03 -20.85
CA PHE A 228 -1.35 9.86 -19.74
C PHE A 228 -1.87 11.19 -20.29
N GLU A 229 -3.09 11.58 -19.89
CA GLU A 229 -3.74 12.81 -20.37
C GLU A 229 -2.95 14.10 -20.04
N ASP A 230 -2.25 14.09 -18.89
CA ASP A 230 -1.42 15.21 -18.43
C ASP A 230 0.07 14.81 -18.44
N ALA A 231 0.50 14.10 -19.50
CA ALA A 231 1.91 13.79 -19.65
C ALA A 231 2.73 15.09 -19.59
N ILE A 232 3.70 15.13 -18.68
CA ILE A 232 4.61 16.28 -18.64
C ILE A 232 5.47 16.21 -19.87
N ASP A 233 5.25 17.12 -20.80
CA ASP A 233 6.17 17.38 -21.87
C ASP A 233 7.48 17.88 -21.27
N ALA A 234 8.60 17.51 -21.88
CA ALA A 234 9.94 17.89 -21.42
C ALA A 234 10.15 19.40 -21.27
N GLU A 235 9.23 20.20 -21.79
CA GLU A 235 9.25 21.67 -21.75
C GLU A 235 8.76 22.27 -20.41
N PHE A 236 8.07 21.51 -19.55
CA PHE A 236 7.58 22.03 -18.25
C PHE A 236 8.68 22.16 -17.18
N SER A 237 9.92 21.82 -17.51
CA SER A 237 11.07 21.85 -16.59
C SER A 237 11.94 23.10 -16.73
N THR A 238 11.37 24.30 -16.94
CA THR A 238 12.16 25.51 -17.19
C THR A 238 12.80 26.14 -15.94
N GLU A 239 12.48 25.72 -14.76
CA GLU A 239 13.21 26.11 -13.55
C GLU A 239 14.01 24.95 -12.98
N ARG A 240 15.29 24.89 -13.32
CA ARG A 240 16.23 24.03 -12.59
C ARG A 240 16.29 24.57 -11.15
N PRO A 241 15.81 23.83 -10.14
CA PRO A 241 15.95 24.28 -8.76
C PRO A 241 17.43 24.51 -8.46
N SER A 242 17.73 25.57 -7.74
CA SER A 242 19.11 25.85 -7.32
C SER A 242 19.68 24.68 -6.51
N THR A 243 21.00 24.54 -6.50
CA THR A 243 21.66 23.48 -5.72
C THR A 243 21.25 23.54 -4.25
N GLU A 244 20.94 24.73 -3.73
CA GLU A 244 20.48 24.94 -2.35
C GLU A 244 19.04 24.46 -2.12
N GLU A 245 18.14 24.65 -3.08
CA GLU A 245 16.76 24.13 -3.02
C GLU A 245 16.72 22.62 -3.15
N ILE A 246 17.61 22.04 -3.96
CA ILE A 246 17.78 20.57 -4.04
C ILE A 246 18.28 20.04 -2.71
N VAL A 247 19.30 20.70 -2.09
CA VAL A 247 19.84 20.31 -0.78
C VAL A 247 18.75 20.41 0.30
N LYS A 248 18.01 21.52 0.38
CA LYS A 248 16.91 21.70 1.32
C LYS A 248 15.78 20.65 1.14
N SER A 249 15.47 20.29 -0.11
CA SER A 249 14.47 19.26 -0.40
C SER A 249 14.94 17.85 0.00
N ILE A 250 16.25 17.60 -0.04
CA ILE A 250 16.88 16.34 0.36
C ILE A 250 17.06 16.28 1.90
N GLU A 251 17.45 17.38 2.53
CA GLU A 251 17.53 17.50 3.98
C GLU A 251 16.15 17.28 4.61
N GLY A 252 15.09 17.86 4.06
CA GLY A 252 13.71 17.56 4.43
C GLY A 252 13.28 16.11 4.22
N LEU A 253 13.88 15.37 3.28
CA LEU A 253 13.66 13.92 3.11
C LEU A 253 14.38 13.09 4.20
N GLY A 254 15.45 13.61 4.79
CA GLY A 254 16.20 12.98 5.88
C GLY A 254 15.61 13.25 7.27
N GLU A 255 15.03 14.43 7.49
CA GLU A 255 14.58 14.90 8.80
C GLU A 255 13.26 14.27 9.28
N ASP A 256 12.44 13.69 8.40
CA ASP A 256 11.18 13.03 8.80
C ASP A 256 11.37 11.68 9.54
N LYS A 257 12.59 11.12 9.53
CA LYS A 257 12.99 10.12 10.54
C LYS A 257 13.16 10.77 11.93
N GLY A 258 13.52 12.04 11.96
CA GLY A 258 13.67 12.82 13.17
C GLY A 258 12.32 13.22 13.77
N GLU A 259 11.36 13.69 12.99
CA GLU A 259 10.07 14.14 13.54
C GLU A 259 9.19 13.01 14.07
N THR A 260 9.21 11.83 13.46
CA THR A 260 8.48 10.66 13.98
C THR A 260 9.18 10.08 15.21
N VAL A 261 10.52 10.03 15.19
CA VAL A 261 11.31 9.58 16.34
C VAL A 261 11.30 10.65 17.44
N GLU A 262 11.39 11.94 17.11
CA GLU A 262 11.36 13.02 18.08
C GLU A 262 9.98 13.25 18.72
N LYS A 263 8.87 12.99 17.99
CA LYS A 263 7.52 12.95 18.60
C LYS A 263 7.30 11.70 19.44
N LEU A 264 7.83 10.56 19.03
CA LEU A 264 7.84 9.33 19.83
C LEU A 264 8.75 9.46 21.06
N THR A 265 9.90 10.14 20.94
CA THR A 265 10.81 10.42 22.09
C THR A 265 10.28 11.52 23.01
N LYS A 266 9.33 12.34 22.58
CA LYS A 266 8.65 13.37 23.40
C LYS A 266 7.40 12.86 24.11
N ASP A 267 6.88 11.66 23.78
CA ASP A 267 5.80 11.06 24.54
C ASP A 267 6.37 10.35 25.80
N PRO A 268 6.15 10.92 27.00
CA PRO A 268 6.70 10.36 28.24
C PRO A 268 6.26 8.92 28.52
N ARG A 269 5.10 8.50 27.97
CA ARG A 269 4.59 7.15 28.09
C ARG A 269 5.44 6.17 27.28
N LEU A 270 5.80 6.52 26.05
CA LEU A 270 6.62 5.68 25.16
C LEU A 270 8.04 5.56 25.68
N GLN A 271 8.62 6.64 26.23
CA GLN A 271 9.93 6.61 26.88
C GLN A 271 9.96 5.64 28.07
N LEU A 272 8.91 5.66 28.91
CA LEU A 272 8.77 4.72 30.00
C LEU A 272 8.62 3.27 29.52
N ILE A 273 7.91 3.02 28.43
CA ILE A 273 7.78 1.68 27.85
C ILE A 273 9.12 1.15 27.34
N GLU A 274 9.91 1.98 26.68
CA GLU A 274 11.26 1.59 26.23
C GLU A 274 12.18 1.34 27.43
N LEU A 275 12.15 2.21 28.42
CA LEU A 275 12.93 2.02 29.65
C LEU A 275 12.58 0.69 30.36
N ILE A 276 11.30 0.30 30.39
CA ILE A 276 10.88 -1.00 30.94
C ILE A 276 11.46 -2.16 30.12
N LYS A 277 11.43 -2.08 28.80
CA LYS A 277 11.96 -3.12 27.92
C LYS A 277 13.47 -3.29 28.04
N ASP A 278 14.19 -2.19 28.23
CA ASP A 278 15.65 -2.18 28.34
C ASP A 278 16.16 -2.58 29.73
N SER A 279 15.32 -2.34 30.77
CA SER A 279 15.72 -2.56 32.17
C SER A 279 15.28 -3.90 32.74
N PHE A 280 14.28 -4.58 32.16
CA PHE A 280 13.68 -5.78 32.73
C PHE A 280 13.45 -6.87 31.68
N ASP A 281 13.68 -8.12 32.07
CA ASP A 281 13.44 -9.29 31.22
C ASP A 281 11.95 -9.56 31.02
N ALA A 282 11.62 -10.19 29.89
CA ALA A 282 10.25 -10.49 29.50
C ALA A 282 9.41 -11.25 30.57
N PRO A 283 9.96 -12.21 31.33
CA PRO A 283 9.26 -12.87 32.44
C PRO A 283 8.84 -11.90 33.54
N ILE A 284 9.72 -10.99 33.96
CA ILE A 284 9.47 -9.97 35.01
C ILE A 284 8.35 -9.03 34.55
N ILE A 285 8.41 -8.55 33.31
CA ILE A 285 7.37 -7.67 32.74
C ILE A 285 6.01 -8.39 32.69
N LYS A 286 6.01 -9.67 32.34
CA LYS A 286 4.79 -10.50 32.27
C LYS A 286 4.19 -10.68 33.68
N GLN A 287 5.02 -10.98 34.67
CA GLN A 287 4.60 -11.12 36.06
C GLN A 287 4.02 -9.83 36.61
N ALA A 288 4.72 -8.71 36.43
CA ALA A 288 4.25 -7.38 36.86
C ALA A 288 2.90 -6.98 36.22
N LYS A 289 2.70 -7.28 34.95
CA LYS A 289 1.41 -7.08 34.27
C LYS A 289 0.30 -7.93 34.87
N THR A 290 0.58 -9.18 35.21
CA THR A 290 -0.37 -10.09 35.85
C THR A 290 -0.77 -9.59 37.21
N ASP A 291 0.17 -9.17 38.04
CA ASP A 291 -0.04 -8.65 39.38
C ASP A 291 -0.89 -7.37 39.39
N LEU A 292 -0.68 -6.50 38.39
CA LEU A 292 -1.45 -5.28 38.20
C LEU A 292 -2.75 -5.47 37.39
N LYS A 293 -3.10 -6.70 37.02
CA LYS A 293 -4.27 -7.04 36.19
C LYS A 293 -4.29 -6.31 34.83
N PHE A 294 -3.13 -6.04 34.27
CA PHE A 294 -3.01 -5.53 32.92
C PHE A 294 -3.05 -6.67 31.88
N ALA A 295 -3.40 -6.34 30.64
CA ALA A 295 -3.38 -7.30 29.56
C ALA A 295 -1.94 -7.81 29.31
N THR A 296 -1.75 -9.14 29.32
CA THR A 296 -0.43 -9.81 29.27
C THR A 296 0.04 -10.16 27.86
N GLY A 297 -0.72 -9.83 26.82
CA GLY A 297 -0.36 -10.09 25.42
C GLY A 297 0.98 -9.44 25.01
N ALA A 298 1.75 -10.11 24.15
CA ALA A 298 2.98 -9.55 23.60
C ALA A 298 2.66 -8.24 22.84
N GLY A 299 3.41 -7.17 23.15
CA GLY A 299 3.19 -5.85 22.54
C GLY A 299 2.02 -5.03 23.10
N VAL A 300 1.23 -5.56 24.03
CA VAL A 300 0.14 -4.81 24.69
C VAL A 300 0.68 -4.04 25.89
N TRP A 301 0.45 -2.73 25.92
CA TRP A 301 0.90 -1.82 26.98
C TRP A 301 -0.25 -1.02 27.56
N PRO A 302 -0.17 -0.64 28.86
CA PRO A 302 -1.23 0.16 29.50
C PRO A 302 -1.50 1.47 28.75
N PRO A 303 -2.75 1.95 28.67
CA PRO A 303 -3.14 3.07 27.82
C PRO A 303 -2.68 4.44 28.32
N SER A 304 -2.36 4.59 29.61
CA SER A 304 -1.95 5.87 30.21
C SER A 304 -0.52 5.85 30.72
N GLN A 305 0.15 7.01 30.75
CA GLN A 305 1.47 7.19 31.31
C GLN A 305 1.55 6.76 32.80
N GLU A 306 0.53 7.07 33.57
CA GLU A 306 0.46 6.73 34.99
C GLU A 306 0.37 5.21 35.22
N ALA A 307 -0.35 4.50 34.36
CA ALA A 307 -0.42 3.05 34.39
C ALA A 307 0.90 2.37 33.96
N VAL A 308 1.63 2.97 33.00
CA VAL A 308 2.96 2.50 32.63
C VAL A 308 3.99 2.74 33.75
N LYS A 309 3.88 3.87 34.47
CA LYS A 309 4.72 4.15 35.63
C LYS A 309 4.48 3.13 36.75
N LYS A 310 3.24 2.79 37.07
CA LYS A 310 2.90 1.72 38.02
C LYS A 310 3.47 0.37 37.61
N LEU A 311 3.49 0.09 36.30
CA LEU A 311 4.11 -1.13 35.77
C LEU A 311 5.65 -1.12 35.96
N PHE A 312 6.29 0.02 35.73
CA PHE A 312 7.74 0.18 35.97
C PHE A 312 8.09 -0.08 37.45
N ASP A 313 7.38 0.58 38.35
CA ASP A 313 7.61 0.45 39.79
C ASP A 313 7.42 -1.03 40.24
N LYS A 314 6.42 -1.72 39.69
CA LYS A 314 6.18 -3.14 39.99
C LYS A 314 7.26 -4.06 39.41
N CYS A 315 7.74 -3.79 38.20
CA CYS A 315 8.89 -4.52 37.64
C CYS A 315 10.14 -4.39 38.52
N GLN A 316 10.37 -3.20 39.05
CA GLN A 316 11.49 -2.92 39.94
C GLN A 316 11.38 -3.68 41.27
N GLU A 317 10.18 -3.71 41.86
CA GLU A 317 9.88 -4.48 43.09
C GLU A 317 10.16 -5.98 42.91
N ILE A 318 9.72 -6.57 41.80
CA ILE A 318 9.95 -7.99 41.47
C ILE A 318 11.46 -8.23 41.28
N PHE A 319 12.14 -7.38 40.49
CA PHE A 319 13.56 -7.50 40.20
C PHE A 319 14.43 -7.41 41.45
N GLU A 320 14.05 -6.56 42.42
CA GLU A 320 14.75 -6.45 43.71
C GLU A 320 14.42 -7.59 44.67
N GLY A 321 13.21 -8.16 44.57
CA GLY A 321 12.78 -9.32 45.33
C GLY A 321 13.49 -10.62 44.96
N ASP A 322 13.82 -10.80 43.68
CA ASP A 322 14.57 -11.98 43.17
C ASP A 322 16.08 -11.95 43.49
N LYS A 323 16.60 -10.86 44.05
CA LYS A 323 17.97 -10.72 44.48
C LYS A 323 18.23 -10.99 45.95
N LYS A 324 17.18 -11.33 46.71
CA LYS A 324 17.27 -11.77 48.13
C LYS A 324 17.02 -13.27 48.22
#